data_312b7183b7f3b1ed7ca2772d89a5d8c9
#
_entry.id   312b7183b7f3b1ed7ca2772d89a5d8c9
#
_cell.length_a   1.000
_cell.length_b   1.000
_cell.length_c   1.000
_cell.angle_alpha   90.00
_cell.angle_beta   90.00
_cell.angle_gamma   90.00
#
_symmetry.space_group_name_H-M   'P 1'
#
loop_
_entity.id
_entity.type
_entity.pdbx_description
1 polymer ?
#
loop_
_entity_poly.entity_id
_entity_poly.type
_entity_poly.pdbx_seq_one_letter_code
_entity_poly.pdbx_strand_id
1 'polypeptide(L)'
;MSDSGLDGLAAARLWAASRFPYLATGVFGARVIAERGSGAVSVDESWRMHADPELTAAWTPAQLGSVLVHHVCHLLREHGERARATGIRPDEARTWVRAADAEINDDLVPAGLDLPGRPVLPRDLSAPDGLLAEQYFTGMRASAQQGTGGRGAERGDRSGHSAGEETAGDWVDCGSGADGMPRSGQGPGSLPGWQGDLLRRQVALDVVAHGKLPGTVPAGLLRWAREVLSPKVNWRALLAAELRRTVAEVAGAVDYSYRRPSRRSPVAGQVVLPALRRPVPEVAVVCDTSGSMTADLLAVVLAEVEGLLRALGLARQVRVLACDTAVGPAQRVSSARQVRLVGGGGTNMGAGIAAAAALRPRPAVTVVLTDGYTPWPAQPPQGMRIVVGLIGARAPDAPSWARSVRVEPD
;
A
#
# COMPACT_ATOMS: atom_id res chain seq x y z
N MET A 1 -34.95 18.31 12.94
CA MET A 1 -34.38 19.51 13.60
C MET A 1 -33.21 19.05 14.41
N SER A 2 -32.03 19.01 13.81
CA SER A 2 -30.79 18.65 14.53
C SER A 2 -30.06 19.98 14.79
N ASP A 3 -30.32 20.52 15.96
CA ASP A 3 -29.47 21.53 16.57
C ASP A 3 -28.13 20.85 16.87
N SER A 4 -27.20 20.93 15.93
CA SER A 4 -25.90 20.28 16.06
C SER A 4 -25.02 20.96 17.11
N GLY A 5 -25.44 22.09 17.66
CA GLY A 5 -24.67 22.89 18.62
C GLY A 5 -23.35 23.45 18.03
N LEU A 6 -23.17 23.36 16.72
CA LEU A 6 -21.99 23.87 16.03
C LEU A 6 -22.37 25.11 15.21
N ASP A 7 -22.53 26.21 15.91
CA ASP A 7 -22.74 27.50 15.29
C ASP A 7 -21.51 27.87 14.45
N GLY A 8 -21.73 28.40 13.24
CA GLY A 8 -20.63 28.77 12.36
C GLY A 8 -20.09 27.67 11.42
N LEU A 9 -20.50 26.39 11.58
CA LEU A 9 -20.03 25.31 10.70
C LEU A 9 -20.32 25.57 9.21
N ALA A 10 -21.50 26.10 8.89
CA ALA A 10 -21.86 26.44 7.51
C ALA A 10 -20.93 27.52 6.94
N ALA A 11 -20.71 28.59 7.73
CA ALA A 11 -19.80 29.67 7.34
C ALA A 11 -18.35 29.19 7.19
N ALA A 12 -17.89 28.31 8.09
CA ALA A 12 -16.57 27.69 8.02
C ALA A 12 -16.39 26.84 6.75
N ARG A 13 -17.37 26.02 6.39
CA ARG A 13 -17.34 25.22 5.15
C ARG A 13 -17.34 26.10 3.90
N LEU A 14 -18.12 27.16 3.88
CA LEU A 14 -18.14 28.12 2.76
C LEU A 14 -16.79 28.83 2.64
N TRP A 15 -16.20 29.24 3.76
CA TRP A 15 -14.87 29.84 3.76
C TRP A 15 -13.84 28.85 3.21
N ALA A 16 -13.83 27.60 3.71
CA ALA A 16 -12.93 26.55 3.25
C ALA A 16 -13.06 26.27 1.75
N ALA A 17 -14.31 26.17 1.24
CA ALA A 17 -14.58 25.95 -0.17
C ALA A 17 -14.18 27.15 -1.05
N SER A 18 -14.26 28.37 -0.53
CA SER A 18 -13.81 29.57 -1.24
C SER A 18 -12.30 29.67 -1.28
N ARG A 19 -11.62 29.32 -0.19
CA ARG A 19 -10.17 29.43 -0.06
C ARG A 19 -9.43 28.27 -0.71
N PHE A 20 -9.95 27.04 -0.57
CA PHE A 20 -9.42 25.80 -1.10
C PHE A 20 -10.47 25.06 -1.93
N PRO A 21 -10.89 25.61 -3.09
CA PRO A 21 -12.00 25.05 -3.86
C PRO A 21 -11.79 23.61 -4.29
N TYR A 22 -10.55 23.19 -4.48
CA TYR A 22 -10.17 21.83 -4.82
C TYR A 22 -10.29 20.82 -3.65
N LEU A 23 -10.53 21.29 -2.43
CA LEU A 23 -10.79 20.45 -1.24
C LEU A 23 -12.28 20.52 -0.83
N ALA A 24 -13.10 21.30 -1.51
CA ALA A 24 -14.51 21.51 -1.15
C ALA A 24 -15.28 20.18 -1.04
N THR A 25 -15.10 19.28 -2.00
CA THR A 25 -15.72 17.95 -2.00
C THR A 25 -15.41 17.18 -0.71
N GLY A 26 -14.15 17.18 -0.24
CA GLY A 26 -13.75 16.55 1.01
C GLY A 26 -14.35 17.23 2.24
N VAL A 27 -14.33 18.57 2.29
CA VAL A 27 -14.86 19.36 3.42
C VAL A 27 -16.37 19.16 3.58
N PHE A 28 -17.13 19.09 2.49
CA PHE A 28 -18.56 18.81 2.55
C PHE A 28 -18.86 17.33 2.76
N GLY A 29 -17.97 16.43 2.34
CA GLY A 29 -18.09 14.98 2.53
C GLY A 29 -17.85 14.54 3.98
N ALA A 30 -17.00 15.25 4.74
CA ALA A 30 -16.76 14.95 6.15
C ALA A 30 -17.99 15.30 7.00
N ARG A 31 -18.40 14.34 7.86
CA ARG A 31 -19.53 14.54 8.76
C ARG A 31 -19.04 15.06 10.12
N VAL A 32 -19.44 16.27 10.45
CA VAL A 32 -19.12 16.87 11.76
C VAL A 32 -20.16 16.45 12.80
N ILE A 33 -19.70 15.97 13.95
CA ILE A 33 -20.48 15.49 15.08
C ILE A 33 -20.08 16.32 16.29
N ALA A 34 -21.07 16.89 16.98
CA ALA A 34 -20.82 17.59 18.24
C ALA A 34 -20.48 16.61 19.36
N GLU A 35 -19.33 16.78 19.99
CA GLU A 35 -18.85 15.98 21.13
C GLU A 35 -18.50 16.91 22.29
N ARG A 36 -19.52 17.25 23.10
CA ARG A 36 -19.40 18.23 24.19
C ARG A 36 -18.44 17.73 25.28
N GLY A 37 -17.59 18.63 25.75
CA GLY A 37 -16.64 18.34 26.85
C GLY A 37 -15.42 17.53 26.43
N SER A 38 -15.20 17.29 25.13
CA SER A 38 -13.98 16.64 24.66
C SER A 38 -12.77 17.58 24.66
N GLY A 39 -13.00 18.90 24.63
CA GLY A 39 -11.95 19.90 24.57
C GLY A 39 -11.08 19.82 23.32
N ALA A 40 -11.53 19.11 22.27
CA ALA A 40 -10.75 18.83 21.09
C ALA A 40 -11.60 18.82 19.82
N VAL A 41 -10.91 18.88 18.66
CA VAL A 41 -11.48 18.48 17.37
C VAL A 41 -10.65 17.31 16.88
N SER A 42 -11.30 16.22 16.48
CA SER A 42 -10.63 15.01 16.03
C SER A 42 -11.36 14.42 14.81
N VAL A 43 -10.70 13.55 14.08
CA VAL A 43 -11.28 12.87 12.93
C VAL A 43 -11.09 11.36 13.06
N ASP A 44 -12.01 10.58 12.56
CA ASP A 44 -11.87 9.13 12.43
C ASP A 44 -11.82 8.69 10.95
N GLU A 45 -11.34 7.49 10.72
CA GLU A 45 -11.18 6.91 9.38
C GLU A 45 -12.51 6.75 8.61
N SER A 46 -13.64 6.85 9.31
CA SER A 46 -14.98 6.78 8.71
C SER A 46 -15.49 8.14 8.25
N TRP A 47 -14.60 9.14 8.09
CA TRP A 47 -14.92 10.50 7.66
C TRP A 47 -15.85 11.25 8.62
N ARG A 48 -15.81 10.90 9.91
CA ARG A 48 -16.49 11.66 10.96
C ARG A 48 -15.47 12.57 11.64
N MET A 49 -15.87 13.79 11.85
CA MET A 49 -15.11 14.79 12.59
C MET A 49 -15.86 15.10 13.88
N HIS A 50 -15.26 14.77 14.99
CA HIS A 50 -15.78 15.03 16.32
C HIS A 50 -15.28 16.38 16.78
N ALA A 51 -16.18 17.29 17.11
CA ALA A 51 -15.83 18.66 17.48
C ALA A 51 -16.55 19.09 18.76
N ASP A 52 -15.78 19.64 19.70
CA ASP A 52 -16.37 20.25 20.89
C ASP A 52 -16.98 21.60 20.54
N PRO A 53 -18.30 21.79 20.72
CA PRO A 53 -18.95 23.07 20.43
C PRO A 53 -18.43 24.24 21.28
N GLU A 54 -18.01 23.99 22.52
CA GLU A 54 -17.50 25.04 23.42
C GLU A 54 -16.12 25.53 22.92
N LEU A 55 -15.26 24.62 22.50
CA LEU A 55 -13.98 24.95 21.90
C LEU A 55 -14.16 25.70 20.56
N THR A 56 -15.00 25.19 19.68
CA THR A 56 -15.16 25.71 18.34
C THR A 56 -15.92 27.04 18.29
N ALA A 57 -16.74 27.35 19.30
CA ALA A 57 -17.41 28.62 19.43
C ALA A 57 -16.47 29.82 19.61
N ALA A 58 -15.25 29.59 20.10
CA ALA A 58 -14.22 30.61 20.24
C ALA A 58 -13.52 30.96 18.93
N TRP A 59 -13.71 30.17 17.87
CA TRP A 59 -12.99 30.32 16.61
C TRP A 59 -13.77 31.11 15.56
N THR A 60 -13.04 31.89 14.78
CA THR A 60 -13.60 32.50 13.57
C THR A 60 -13.99 31.47 12.54
N PRO A 61 -14.88 31.76 11.58
CA PRO A 61 -15.17 30.88 10.47
C PRO A 61 -13.93 30.49 9.65
N ALA A 62 -12.94 31.35 9.57
CA ALA A 62 -11.67 31.07 8.90
C ALA A 62 -10.85 30.01 9.66
N GLN A 63 -10.75 30.15 10.97
CA GLN A 63 -10.05 29.20 11.82
C GLN A 63 -10.74 27.83 11.84
N LEU A 64 -12.07 27.79 12.06
CA LEU A 64 -12.82 26.55 12.01
C LEU A 64 -12.76 25.91 10.61
N GLY A 65 -12.82 26.70 9.53
CA GLY A 65 -12.64 26.23 8.16
C GLY A 65 -11.25 25.66 7.91
N SER A 66 -10.21 26.27 8.46
CA SER A 66 -8.83 25.78 8.38
C SER A 66 -8.67 24.45 9.12
N VAL A 67 -9.30 24.30 10.28
CA VAL A 67 -9.31 23.04 11.04
C VAL A 67 -10.01 21.94 10.23
N LEU A 68 -11.16 22.23 9.61
CA LEU A 68 -11.85 21.27 8.74
C LEU A 68 -10.97 20.82 7.58
N VAL A 69 -10.30 21.74 6.90
CA VAL A 69 -9.38 21.45 5.78
C VAL A 69 -8.20 20.57 6.26
N HIS A 70 -7.60 20.93 7.39
CA HIS A 70 -6.47 20.19 7.96
C HIS A 70 -6.85 18.72 8.26
N HIS A 71 -7.96 18.50 8.95
CA HIS A 71 -8.44 17.14 9.27
C HIS A 71 -8.86 16.35 8.03
N VAL A 72 -9.48 16.99 7.04
CA VAL A 72 -9.75 16.34 5.76
C VAL A 72 -8.47 15.90 5.09
N CYS A 73 -7.38 16.67 5.16
CA CYS A 73 -6.10 16.28 4.60
C CYS A 73 -5.49 15.05 5.29
N HIS A 74 -5.71 14.84 6.59
CA HIS A 74 -5.34 13.59 7.26
C HIS A 74 -6.05 12.38 6.65
N LEU A 75 -7.36 12.51 6.37
CA LEU A 75 -8.16 11.46 5.73
C LEU A 75 -7.76 11.22 4.28
N LEU A 76 -7.52 12.29 3.52
CA LEU A 76 -7.07 12.20 2.14
C LEU A 76 -5.73 11.47 2.02
N ARG A 77 -4.79 11.74 2.94
CA ARG A 77 -3.44 11.16 2.97
C ARG A 77 -3.36 9.84 3.75
N GLU A 78 -4.50 9.35 4.29
CA GLU A 78 -4.59 8.07 5.02
C GLU A 78 -3.58 7.94 6.17
N HIS A 79 -3.33 9.02 6.91
CA HIS A 79 -2.29 9.03 7.94
C HIS A 79 -2.51 7.96 9.01
N GLY A 80 -3.75 7.62 9.36
CA GLY A 80 -4.06 6.53 10.30
C GLY A 80 -3.67 5.15 9.75
N GLU A 81 -3.95 4.87 8.47
CA GLU A 81 -3.56 3.61 7.82
C GLU A 81 -2.05 3.53 7.65
N ARG A 82 -1.41 4.63 7.24
CA ARG A 82 0.05 4.73 7.12
C ARG A 82 0.75 4.56 8.47
N ALA A 83 0.17 5.06 9.57
CA ALA A 83 0.67 4.80 10.92
C ALA A 83 0.70 3.30 11.24
N ARG A 84 -0.40 2.59 10.95
CA ARG A 84 -0.47 1.13 11.15
C ARG A 84 0.51 0.38 10.25
N ALA A 85 0.60 0.74 8.99
CA ALA A 85 1.55 0.15 8.04
C ALA A 85 3.01 0.35 8.46
N THR A 86 3.32 1.50 9.05
CA THR A 86 4.64 1.84 9.60
C THR A 86 4.92 1.14 10.95
N GLY A 87 3.89 0.57 11.59
CA GLY A 87 4.02 -0.12 12.88
C GLY A 87 4.21 0.86 14.05
N ILE A 88 3.54 2.02 14.01
CA ILE A 88 3.61 3.03 15.07
C ILE A 88 3.04 2.45 16.37
N ARG A 89 3.81 2.54 17.44
CA ARG A 89 3.41 2.08 18.77
C ARG A 89 2.63 3.18 19.52
N PRO A 90 1.83 2.82 20.54
CA PRO A 90 1.05 3.80 21.32
C PRO A 90 1.91 4.91 21.94
N ASP A 91 3.13 4.59 22.37
CA ASP A 91 4.07 5.56 22.95
C ASP A 91 4.68 6.51 21.89
N GLU A 92 4.59 6.15 20.62
CA GLU A 92 5.07 6.92 19.47
C GLU A 92 3.96 7.72 18.76
N ALA A 93 2.69 7.50 19.11
CA ALA A 93 1.54 8.09 18.45
C ALA A 93 1.61 9.61 18.34
N ARG A 94 1.97 10.31 19.42
CA ARG A 94 2.13 11.78 19.42
C ARG A 94 3.24 12.24 18.48
N THR A 95 4.34 11.50 18.39
CA THR A 95 5.43 11.80 17.47
C THR A 95 4.99 11.64 16.02
N TRP A 96 4.21 10.59 15.74
CA TRP A 96 3.63 10.37 14.42
C TRP A 96 2.65 11.48 14.02
N VAL A 97 1.74 11.87 14.90
CA VAL A 97 0.78 12.95 14.64
C VAL A 97 1.51 14.25 14.27
N ARG A 98 2.55 14.62 15.00
CA ARG A 98 3.37 15.80 14.67
C ARG A 98 4.06 15.70 13.30
N ALA A 99 4.51 14.50 12.93
CA ALA A 99 5.08 14.25 11.60
C ALA A 99 4.03 14.38 10.49
N ALA A 100 2.83 13.85 10.72
CA ALA A 100 1.69 13.95 9.81
C ALA A 100 1.18 15.40 9.66
N ASP A 101 1.17 16.17 10.76
CA ASP A 101 0.84 17.59 10.75
C ASP A 101 1.84 18.39 9.93
N ALA A 102 3.15 18.11 10.08
CA ALA A 102 4.18 18.79 9.31
C ALA A 102 4.02 18.55 7.80
N GLU A 103 3.66 17.34 7.39
CA GLU A 103 3.38 17.01 5.98
C GLU A 103 2.19 17.81 5.41
N ILE A 104 1.15 18.05 6.21
CA ILE A 104 -0.04 18.83 5.78
C ILE A 104 0.28 20.32 5.80
N ASN A 105 0.86 20.79 6.89
CA ASN A 105 1.08 22.20 7.14
C ASN A 105 2.13 22.80 6.22
N ASP A 106 3.09 21.99 5.77
CA ASP A 106 4.06 22.35 4.74
C ASP A 106 3.41 22.83 3.44
N ASP A 107 2.38 22.15 3.00
CA ASP A 107 1.63 22.49 1.80
C ASP A 107 0.63 23.63 2.04
N LEU A 108 -0.11 23.60 3.14
CA LEU A 108 -1.32 24.40 3.29
C LEU A 108 -1.11 25.72 4.04
N VAL A 109 -0.15 25.81 4.96
CA VAL A 109 0.14 27.08 5.65
C VAL A 109 0.62 28.14 4.69
N PRO A 110 1.58 27.87 3.76
CA PRO A 110 1.92 28.84 2.72
C PRO A 110 0.77 29.17 1.77
N ALA A 111 -0.19 28.24 1.59
CA ALA A 111 -1.40 28.48 0.80
C ALA A 111 -2.48 29.29 1.54
N GLY A 112 -2.24 29.67 2.80
CA GLY A 112 -3.13 30.53 3.59
C GLY A 112 -4.06 29.78 4.53
N LEU A 113 -3.67 28.60 5.01
CA LEU A 113 -4.33 27.93 6.13
C LEU A 113 -4.08 28.73 7.41
N ASP A 114 -5.14 29.09 8.11
CA ASP A 114 -5.13 29.90 9.35
C ASP A 114 -5.62 29.04 10.52
N LEU A 115 -4.73 28.20 11.05
CA LEU A 115 -5.06 27.33 12.18
C LEU A 115 -5.09 28.12 13.50
N PRO A 116 -5.99 27.77 14.42
CA PRO A 116 -5.94 28.33 15.78
C PRO A 116 -4.70 27.80 16.51
N GLY A 117 -3.83 28.71 16.96
CA GLY A 117 -2.57 28.34 17.61
C GLY A 117 -1.38 28.21 16.65
N ARG A 118 -0.34 27.50 17.09
CA ARG A 118 0.90 27.36 16.33
C ARG A 118 0.95 26.04 15.57
N PRO A 119 0.88 26.04 14.23
CA PRO A 119 0.99 24.82 13.43
C PRO A 119 2.39 24.22 13.52
N VAL A 120 2.48 22.89 13.55
CA VAL A 120 3.76 22.19 13.44
C VAL A 120 4.23 22.26 12.00
N LEU A 121 5.44 22.76 11.78
CA LEU A 121 6.05 22.88 10.45
C LEU A 121 7.34 22.03 10.36
N PRO A 122 7.81 21.67 9.17
CA PRO A 122 9.05 20.91 8.98
C PRO A 122 10.26 21.51 9.70
N ARG A 123 10.39 22.83 9.71
CA ARG A 123 11.45 23.54 10.45
C ARG A 123 11.43 23.30 11.97
N ASP A 124 10.24 23.09 12.55
CA ASP A 124 10.09 22.78 13.99
C ASP A 124 10.57 21.35 14.30
N LEU A 125 10.67 20.51 13.27
CA LEU A 125 11.23 19.16 13.32
C LEU A 125 12.70 19.11 12.84
N SER A 126 13.32 20.26 12.57
CA SER A 126 14.66 20.36 11.99
C SER A 126 14.82 19.57 10.68
N ALA A 127 13.79 19.57 9.85
CA ALA A 127 13.71 18.82 8.60
C ALA A 127 13.39 19.74 7.42
N PRO A 128 13.80 19.39 6.19
CA PRO A 128 13.42 20.12 4.99
C PRO A 128 11.94 19.95 4.66
N ASP A 129 11.42 20.90 3.86
CA ASP A 129 10.05 20.86 3.35
C ASP A 129 9.87 19.72 2.32
N GLY A 130 8.62 19.27 2.11
CA GLY A 130 8.23 18.33 1.05
C GLY A 130 8.47 16.86 1.35
N LEU A 131 8.73 16.49 2.61
CA LEU A 131 8.86 15.10 3.03
C LEU A 131 7.50 14.48 3.37
N LEU A 132 7.46 13.15 3.42
CA LEU A 132 6.33 12.38 3.90
C LEU A 132 6.38 12.21 5.43
N ALA A 133 5.23 11.91 6.05
CA ALA A 133 5.11 11.71 7.49
C ALA A 133 6.09 10.65 8.02
N GLU A 134 6.30 9.55 7.29
CA GLU A 134 7.26 8.49 7.65
C GLU A 134 8.70 9.00 7.71
N GLN A 135 9.05 9.92 6.82
CA GLN A 135 10.39 10.49 6.76
C GLN A 135 10.63 11.47 7.91
N TYR A 136 9.64 12.33 8.20
CA TYR A 136 9.66 13.21 9.37
C TYR A 136 9.74 12.41 10.66
N PHE A 137 8.91 11.38 10.80
CA PHE A 137 8.87 10.50 11.97
C PHE A 137 10.21 9.78 12.18
N THR A 138 10.80 9.23 11.13
CA THR A 138 12.09 8.54 11.21
C THR A 138 13.20 9.50 11.65
N GLY A 139 13.22 10.73 11.13
CA GLY A 139 14.16 11.78 11.53
C GLY A 139 14.03 12.15 13.02
N MET A 140 12.79 12.31 13.50
CA MET A 140 12.52 12.60 14.92
C MET A 140 12.98 11.45 15.84
N ARG A 141 12.75 10.19 15.46
CA ARG A 141 13.23 9.01 16.20
C ARG A 141 14.76 8.96 16.29
N ALA A 142 15.43 9.20 15.17
CA ALA A 142 16.89 9.19 15.11
C ALA A 142 17.49 10.29 16.03
N SER A 143 16.91 11.48 16.03
CA SER A 143 17.33 12.59 16.89
C SER A 143 17.11 12.29 18.37
N ALA A 144 16.01 11.67 18.74
CA ALA A 144 15.72 11.26 20.11
C ALA A 144 16.72 10.21 20.64
N GLN A 145 17.12 9.26 19.79
CA GLN A 145 18.11 8.23 20.14
C GLN A 145 19.52 8.80 20.32
N GLN A 146 19.91 9.79 19.52
CA GLN A 146 21.21 10.46 19.65
C GLN A 146 21.30 11.33 20.91
N GLY A 147 20.18 11.92 21.36
CA GLY A 147 20.12 12.72 22.60
C GLY A 147 20.28 11.90 23.88
N THR A 148 20.02 10.59 23.87
CA THR A 148 20.18 9.70 25.04
C THR A 148 21.57 9.07 25.17
N GLY A 149 22.41 9.14 24.11
CA GLY A 149 23.76 8.57 24.10
C GLY A 149 24.87 9.46 24.72
N GLY A 150 24.56 10.67 25.12
CA GLY A 150 25.57 11.69 25.49
C GLY A 150 25.57 12.18 26.96
N ARG A 151 24.96 11.44 27.93
CA ARG A 151 25.05 11.78 29.36
C ARG A 151 25.39 10.57 30.21
N GLY A 152 26.68 10.26 30.25
CA GLY A 152 27.27 9.49 31.33
C GLY A 152 27.39 10.36 32.58
N ALA A 153 26.84 9.86 33.68
CA ALA A 153 27.21 10.13 35.08
C ALA A 153 27.38 11.56 35.57
N GLU A 154 26.29 12.13 36.11
CA GLU A 154 26.39 12.82 37.41
C GLU A 154 25.04 12.65 38.15
N ARG A 155 25.11 11.95 39.28
CA ARG A 155 24.01 11.79 40.26
C ARG A 155 23.80 13.16 40.93
N GLY A 156 22.61 13.72 40.77
CA GLY A 156 22.11 14.85 41.50
C GLY A 156 20.62 14.72 41.61
N ASP A 157 20.19 14.24 42.79
CA ASP A 157 18.81 14.24 43.29
C ASP A 157 18.19 15.64 43.12
N ARG A 158 17.16 15.76 42.28
CA ARG A 158 16.11 16.77 42.37
C ARG A 158 14.83 16.24 41.72
N SER A 159 13.97 15.72 42.56
CA SER A 159 12.53 15.65 42.36
C SER A 159 12.00 17.04 41.96
N GLY A 160 11.60 17.19 40.72
CA GLY A 160 10.97 18.38 40.21
C GLY A 160 10.20 17.99 38.95
N HIS A 161 8.94 17.63 39.11
CA HIS A 161 7.97 17.62 38.03
C HIS A 161 7.86 19.04 37.49
N SER A 162 8.56 19.36 36.42
CA SER A 162 8.16 20.46 35.56
C SER A 162 7.21 19.91 34.52
N ALA A 163 5.94 19.75 34.89
CA ALA A 163 4.86 19.89 33.93
C ALA A 163 5.05 21.31 33.34
N GLY A 164 5.61 21.40 32.12
CA GLY A 164 5.52 22.63 31.35
C GLY A 164 4.06 23.00 31.28
N GLU A 165 3.70 24.17 31.74
CA GLU A 165 2.41 24.80 31.52
C GLU A 165 2.15 24.78 30.01
N GLU A 166 1.33 23.83 29.56
CA GLU A 166 0.66 23.89 28.28
C GLU A 166 -0.29 25.09 28.41
N THR A 167 0.11 26.23 27.89
CA THR A 167 -0.77 27.39 27.78
C THR A 167 -1.96 26.94 26.92
N ALA A 168 -3.15 27.08 27.49
CA ALA A 168 -4.42 26.85 26.78
C ALA A 168 -4.46 27.77 25.56
N GLY A 169 -4.09 27.24 24.39
CA GLY A 169 -3.97 28.00 23.14
C GLY A 169 -3.07 27.37 22.09
N ASP A 170 -2.22 26.42 22.47
CA ASP A 170 -1.43 25.69 21.48
C ASP A 170 -2.27 24.56 20.88
N TRP A 171 -2.59 24.70 19.60
CA TRP A 171 -3.07 23.60 18.76
C TRP A 171 -1.94 22.56 18.62
N VAL A 172 -1.82 21.68 19.59
CA VAL A 172 -0.69 20.74 19.70
C VAL A 172 -1.07 19.34 19.28
N ASP A 173 -2.37 19.04 19.19
CA ASP A 173 -2.87 17.70 18.89
C ASP A 173 -4.06 17.78 17.94
N CYS A 174 -3.84 17.47 16.66
CA CYS A 174 -4.90 17.40 15.65
C CYS A 174 -5.79 16.16 15.82
N GLY A 175 -5.66 15.46 16.94
CA GLY A 175 -6.54 14.38 17.33
C GLY A 175 -6.35 13.06 16.60
N SER A 176 -7.09 12.26 17.01
CA SER A 176 -7.19 10.85 17.18
C SER A 176 -7.17 9.96 15.93
N GLY A 177 -7.62 10.36 14.77
CA GLY A 177 -7.70 9.51 13.58
C GLY A 177 -6.40 9.37 12.80
N ALA A 178 -5.43 10.24 13.07
CA ALA A 178 -4.16 10.25 12.36
C ALA A 178 -3.08 9.33 12.97
N ASP A 179 -3.33 8.78 14.16
CA ASP A 179 -2.37 7.97 14.92
C ASP A 179 -2.45 6.47 14.69
N GLY A 180 -3.43 6.03 13.88
CA GLY A 180 -3.63 4.62 13.56
C GLY A 180 -4.19 3.76 14.70
N MET A 181 -4.51 4.36 15.86
CA MET A 181 -5.09 3.61 16.97
C MET A 181 -6.55 3.23 16.67
N PRO A 182 -6.94 1.98 16.97
CA PRO A 182 -8.32 1.54 16.75
C PRO A 182 -9.28 2.32 17.62
N ARG A 183 -10.29 2.92 17.01
CA ARG A 183 -11.39 3.60 17.69
C ARG A 183 -12.70 2.94 17.31
N SER A 184 -13.71 3.06 18.15
CA SER A 184 -15.03 2.48 17.90
C SER A 184 -15.65 3.13 16.65
N GLY A 185 -15.34 2.53 15.48
CA GLY A 185 -15.60 3.12 14.16
C GLY A 185 -17.03 3.00 13.64
N GLN A 186 -17.96 2.37 14.38
CA GLN A 186 -19.34 2.21 13.91
C GLN A 186 -20.31 3.05 14.71
N GLY A 187 -20.77 4.13 14.10
CA GLY A 187 -21.80 5.01 14.65
C GLY A 187 -22.56 5.74 13.56
N PRO A 188 -23.61 6.50 13.88
CA PRO A 188 -24.39 7.23 12.89
C PRO A 188 -23.49 8.15 12.07
N GLY A 189 -23.54 7.97 10.73
CA GLY A 189 -22.81 8.83 9.79
C GLY A 189 -21.42 8.36 9.41
N SER A 190 -20.99 7.17 9.81
CA SER A 190 -19.80 6.53 9.28
C SER A 190 -19.94 6.29 7.77
N LEU A 191 -18.92 6.68 6.99
CA LEU A 191 -18.85 6.29 5.59
C LEU A 191 -18.25 4.87 5.51
N PRO A 192 -18.84 3.98 4.71
CA PRO A 192 -18.17 2.73 4.33
C PRO A 192 -16.85 3.02 3.64
N GLY A 193 -15.83 2.16 3.82
CA GLY A 193 -14.49 2.38 3.26
C GLY A 193 -14.51 2.73 1.77
N TRP A 194 -15.29 2.01 0.94
CA TRP A 194 -15.41 2.28 -0.49
C TRP A 194 -15.95 3.70 -0.82
N GLN A 195 -16.80 4.27 0.05
CA GLN A 195 -17.27 5.66 -0.13
C GLN A 195 -16.18 6.66 0.22
N GLY A 196 -15.37 6.39 1.24
CA GLY A 196 -14.18 7.16 1.56
C GLY A 196 -13.20 7.18 0.40
N ASP A 197 -12.94 6.02 -0.22
CA ASP A 197 -12.08 5.91 -1.40
C ASP A 197 -12.62 6.69 -2.60
N LEU A 198 -13.94 6.62 -2.83
CA LEU A 198 -14.59 7.38 -3.90
C LEU A 198 -14.44 8.88 -3.67
N LEU A 199 -14.63 9.34 -2.42
CA LEU A 199 -14.49 10.73 -2.04
C LEU A 199 -13.04 11.21 -2.21
N ARG A 200 -12.05 10.41 -1.81
CA ARG A 200 -10.63 10.71 -2.03
C ARG A 200 -10.28 10.84 -3.51
N ARG A 201 -10.77 9.92 -4.34
CA ARG A 201 -10.57 10.00 -5.80
C ARG A 201 -11.21 11.22 -6.42
N GLN A 202 -12.41 11.60 -5.96
CA GLN A 202 -13.09 12.81 -6.45
C GLN A 202 -12.27 14.06 -6.08
N VAL A 203 -11.81 14.17 -4.83
CA VAL A 203 -10.95 15.29 -4.42
C VAL A 203 -9.64 15.31 -5.22
N ALA A 204 -9.03 14.14 -5.48
CA ALA A 204 -7.84 14.08 -6.31
C ALA A 204 -8.08 14.59 -7.75
N LEU A 205 -9.24 14.30 -8.34
CA LEU A 205 -9.65 14.85 -9.63
C LEU A 205 -9.81 16.38 -9.57
N ASP A 206 -10.44 16.89 -8.51
CA ASP A 206 -10.63 18.33 -8.30
C ASP A 206 -9.27 19.04 -8.15
N VAL A 207 -8.35 18.47 -7.38
CA VAL A 207 -6.95 18.95 -7.20
C VAL A 207 -6.21 19.03 -8.54
N VAL A 208 -6.24 17.94 -9.33
CA VAL A 208 -5.58 17.91 -10.65
C VAL A 208 -6.22 18.90 -11.62
N ALA A 209 -7.55 19.03 -11.59
CA ALA A 209 -8.26 19.99 -12.45
C ALA A 209 -7.86 21.44 -12.15
N HIS A 210 -7.77 21.83 -10.86
CA HIS A 210 -7.30 23.15 -10.43
C HIS A 210 -5.81 23.36 -10.66
N GLY A 211 -4.99 22.31 -10.50
CA GLY A 211 -3.54 22.38 -10.68
C GLY A 211 -3.06 22.57 -12.13
N LYS A 212 -3.98 22.72 -13.10
CA LYS A 212 -3.64 23.06 -14.49
C LYS A 212 -3.08 24.49 -14.61
N LEU A 213 -3.46 25.36 -13.71
CA LEU A 213 -2.90 26.71 -13.61
C LEU A 213 -1.75 26.71 -12.60
N PRO A 214 -0.54 27.18 -12.98
CA PRO A 214 0.61 27.22 -12.07
C PRO A 214 0.31 28.02 -10.79
N GLY A 215 0.73 27.50 -9.64
CA GLY A 215 0.62 28.18 -8.35
C GLY A 215 -0.76 28.18 -7.69
N THR A 216 -1.76 27.50 -8.28
CA THR A 216 -3.12 27.44 -7.71
C THR A 216 -3.31 26.33 -6.69
N VAL A 217 -2.44 25.31 -6.70
CA VAL A 217 -2.48 24.16 -5.80
C VAL A 217 -1.08 23.89 -5.26
N PRO A 218 -0.92 23.59 -3.95
CA PRO A 218 0.36 23.18 -3.38
C PRO A 218 0.97 21.97 -4.09
N ALA A 219 2.29 21.94 -4.21
CA ALA A 219 2.99 20.92 -4.99
C ALA A 219 2.86 19.51 -4.37
N GLY A 220 2.89 19.40 -3.04
CA GLY A 220 2.72 18.13 -2.34
C GLY A 220 1.31 17.56 -2.51
N LEU A 221 0.28 18.41 -2.43
CA LEU A 221 -1.09 17.99 -2.66
C LEU A 221 -1.32 17.54 -4.12
N LEU A 222 -0.69 18.22 -5.09
CA LEU A 222 -0.75 17.81 -6.48
C LEU A 222 -0.02 16.47 -6.73
N ARG A 223 1.10 16.23 -6.05
CA ARG A 223 1.80 14.93 -6.06
C ARG A 223 0.89 13.82 -5.54
N TRP A 224 0.31 14.03 -4.35
CA TRP A 224 -0.65 13.10 -3.75
C TRP A 224 -1.82 12.79 -4.69
N ALA A 225 -2.44 13.81 -5.29
CA ALA A 225 -3.57 13.61 -6.18
C ALA A 225 -3.22 12.78 -7.43
N ARG A 226 -2.03 13.00 -8.00
CA ARG A 226 -1.53 12.21 -9.13
C ARG A 226 -1.27 10.75 -8.74
N GLU A 227 -0.77 10.52 -7.54
CA GLU A 227 -0.54 9.18 -7.00
C GLU A 227 -1.87 8.43 -6.80
N VAL A 228 -2.86 9.05 -6.17
CA VAL A 228 -4.22 8.48 -5.98
C VAL A 228 -4.90 8.15 -7.31
N LEU A 229 -4.70 8.99 -8.33
CA LEU A 229 -5.29 8.80 -9.67
C LEU A 229 -4.45 7.89 -10.57
N SER A 230 -3.23 7.58 -10.18
CA SER A 230 -2.43 6.59 -10.90
C SER A 230 -3.17 5.25 -10.88
N PRO A 231 -3.34 4.59 -12.03
CA PRO A 231 -4.01 3.30 -12.09
C PRO A 231 -3.22 2.33 -11.19
N LYS A 232 -3.75 2.00 -10.03
CA LYS A 232 -3.26 0.82 -9.28
C LYS A 232 -3.62 -0.38 -10.14
N VAL A 233 -2.65 -0.84 -10.88
CA VAL A 233 -2.80 -2.04 -11.70
C VAL A 233 -3.06 -3.19 -10.74
N ASN A 234 -4.24 -3.81 -10.83
CA ASN A 234 -4.50 -5.01 -10.06
C ASN A 234 -3.64 -6.16 -10.62
N TRP A 235 -2.37 -6.15 -10.23
CA TRP A 235 -1.37 -7.11 -10.68
C TRP A 235 -1.82 -8.56 -10.39
N ARG A 236 -2.59 -8.78 -9.30
CA ARG A 236 -3.15 -10.11 -8.96
C ARG A 236 -4.10 -10.58 -10.04
N ALA A 237 -5.00 -9.71 -10.50
CA ALA A 237 -5.93 -10.03 -11.57
C ALA A 237 -5.21 -10.24 -12.91
N LEU A 238 -4.19 -9.44 -13.22
CA LEU A 238 -3.39 -9.58 -14.43
C LEU A 238 -2.57 -10.86 -14.41
N LEU A 239 -1.86 -11.15 -13.32
CA LEU A 239 -1.10 -12.38 -13.17
C LEU A 239 -2.01 -13.61 -13.27
N ALA A 240 -3.19 -13.55 -12.63
CA ALA A 240 -4.20 -14.61 -12.74
C ALA A 240 -4.70 -14.79 -14.17
N ALA A 241 -4.93 -13.71 -14.91
CA ALA A 241 -5.37 -13.76 -16.30
C ALA A 241 -4.28 -14.37 -17.19
N GLU A 242 -3.02 -13.93 -17.04
CA GLU A 242 -1.89 -14.46 -17.82
C GLU A 242 -1.61 -15.94 -17.51
N LEU A 243 -1.66 -16.34 -16.26
CA LEU A 243 -1.51 -17.76 -15.88
C LEU A 243 -2.64 -18.61 -16.43
N ARG A 244 -3.91 -18.17 -16.31
CA ARG A 244 -5.06 -18.90 -16.89
C ARG A 244 -4.92 -19.05 -18.38
N ARG A 245 -4.57 -17.99 -19.09
CA ARG A 245 -4.37 -18.00 -20.53
C ARG A 245 -3.24 -18.95 -20.93
N THR A 246 -2.09 -18.86 -20.27
CA THR A 246 -0.92 -19.69 -20.56
C THR A 246 -1.18 -21.17 -20.28
N VAL A 247 -1.85 -21.48 -19.18
CA VAL A 247 -2.26 -22.84 -18.84
C VAL A 247 -3.28 -23.38 -19.85
N ALA A 248 -4.25 -22.57 -20.27
CA ALA A 248 -5.24 -22.97 -21.26
C ALA A 248 -4.60 -23.24 -22.64
N GLU A 249 -3.64 -22.44 -23.06
CA GLU A 249 -2.88 -22.67 -24.31
C GLU A 249 -2.14 -24.02 -24.29
N VAL A 250 -1.51 -24.35 -23.13
CA VAL A 250 -0.80 -25.61 -22.96
C VAL A 250 -1.76 -26.79 -22.81
N ALA A 251 -2.84 -26.62 -22.02
CA ALA A 251 -3.85 -27.66 -21.80
C ALA A 251 -4.74 -27.91 -23.04
N GLY A 252 -4.80 -26.95 -23.97
CA GLY A 252 -5.49 -27.06 -25.25
C GLY A 252 -4.84 -28.05 -26.23
N ALA A 253 -3.59 -28.43 -26.01
CA ALA A 253 -2.91 -29.51 -26.73
C ALA A 253 -3.47 -30.86 -26.27
N VAL A 254 -4.58 -31.25 -26.85
CA VAL A 254 -5.24 -32.56 -26.60
C VAL A 254 -4.43 -33.65 -27.25
N ASP A 255 -3.98 -34.62 -26.49
CA ASP A 255 -3.26 -35.78 -26.99
C ASP A 255 -4.10 -37.07 -26.88
N TYR A 256 -3.93 -37.96 -27.83
CA TYR A 256 -4.57 -39.27 -27.80
C TYR A 256 -3.72 -40.26 -26.99
N SER A 257 -4.33 -40.88 -25.99
CA SER A 257 -3.62 -41.85 -25.14
C SER A 257 -4.28 -43.22 -25.21
N TYR A 258 -3.48 -44.23 -25.54
CA TYR A 258 -3.91 -45.64 -25.46
C TYR A 258 -3.74 -46.22 -24.06
N ARG A 259 -3.15 -45.49 -23.08
CA ARG A 259 -3.03 -45.97 -21.69
C ARG A 259 -4.37 -46.20 -21.00
N ARG A 260 -5.43 -45.54 -21.48
CA ARG A 260 -6.79 -45.75 -21.03
C ARG A 260 -7.69 -45.73 -22.26
N PRO A 261 -8.28 -46.88 -22.61
CA PRO A 261 -9.19 -46.94 -23.76
C PRO A 261 -10.36 -45.97 -23.63
N SER A 262 -10.83 -45.46 -24.75
CA SER A 262 -12.04 -44.64 -24.79
C SER A 262 -13.24 -45.46 -24.27
N ARG A 263 -14.17 -44.81 -23.57
CA ARG A 263 -15.45 -45.42 -23.17
C ARG A 263 -16.26 -45.95 -24.35
N ARG A 264 -15.90 -45.54 -25.57
CA ARG A 264 -16.54 -46.01 -26.84
C ARG A 264 -15.84 -47.24 -27.43
N SER A 265 -14.69 -47.67 -26.86
CA SER A 265 -13.99 -48.88 -27.37
C SER A 265 -14.86 -50.15 -27.41
N PRO A 266 -15.77 -50.40 -26.43
CA PRO A 266 -16.64 -51.60 -26.51
C PRO A 266 -17.57 -51.60 -27.71
N VAL A 267 -17.93 -50.43 -28.26
CA VAL A 267 -18.85 -50.31 -29.42
C VAL A 267 -18.09 -50.48 -30.75
N ALA A 268 -16.75 -50.34 -30.71
CA ALA A 268 -15.86 -50.40 -31.91
C ALA A 268 -15.34 -51.83 -32.20
N GLY A 269 -15.88 -52.87 -31.55
CA GLY A 269 -15.48 -54.26 -31.74
C GLY A 269 -14.03 -54.52 -31.31
N GLN A 270 -13.20 -55.05 -32.22
CA GLN A 270 -11.79 -55.36 -31.92
C GLN A 270 -10.85 -54.17 -31.94
N VAL A 271 -11.36 -52.94 -32.22
CA VAL A 271 -10.52 -51.73 -32.31
C VAL A 271 -10.49 -51.02 -30.96
N VAL A 272 -9.30 -50.88 -30.40
CA VAL A 272 -9.07 -50.06 -29.21
C VAL A 272 -9.00 -48.61 -29.60
N LEU A 273 -10.01 -47.84 -29.24
CA LEU A 273 -10.02 -46.38 -29.47
C LEU A 273 -9.25 -45.67 -28.38
N PRO A 274 -8.35 -44.72 -28.71
CA PRO A 274 -7.64 -43.95 -27.72
C PRO A 274 -8.59 -43.00 -26.97
N ALA A 275 -8.31 -42.75 -25.71
CA ALA A 275 -8.99 -41.70 -24.96
C ALA A 275 -8.31 -40.36 -25.18
N LEU A 276 -9.10 -39.30 -25.31
CA LEU A 276 -8.61 -37.95 -25.26
C LEU A 276 -8.11 -37.64 -23.84
N ARG A 277 -6.84 -37.30 -23.71
CA ARG A 277 -6.24 -36.86 -22.46
C ARG A 277 -5.93 -35.36 -22.58
N ARG A 278 -6.45 -34.58 -21.63
CA ARG A 278 -5.96 -33.23 -21.38
C ARG A 278 -4.82 -33.36 -20.38
N PRO A 279 -3.55 -33.17 -20.77
CA PRO A 279 -2.48 -33.17 -19.81
C PRO A 279 -2.65 -32.00 -18.87
N VAL A 280 -2.57 -32.24 -17.56
CA VAL A 280 -2.47 -31.16 -16.57
C VAL A 280 -1.01 -30.66 -16.67
N PRO A 281 -0.77 -29.40 -17.02
CA PRO A 281 0.58 -28.91 -17.20
C PRO A 281 1.35 -28.87 -15.88
N GLU A 282 2.58 -29.34 -15.90
CA GLU A 282 3.53 -29.13 -14.80
C GLU A 282 3.93 -27.67 -14.76
N VAL A 283 3.98 -27.08 -13.56
CA VAL A 283 4.34 -25.69 -13.33
C VAL A 283 5.60 -25.60 -12.48
N ALA A 284 6.54 -24.76 -12.87
CA ALA A 284 7.66 -24.36 -12.02
C ALA A 284 7.53 -22.88 -11.64
N VAL A 285 8.01 -22.54 -10.45
CA VAL A 285 8.17 -21.16 -9.99
C VAL A 285 9.66 -20.97 -9.70
N VAL A 286 10.27 -19.99 -10.34
CA VAL A 286 11.65 -19.59 -10.10
C VAL A 286 11.60 -18.27 -9.33
N CYS A 287 12.13 -18.28 -8.13
CA CYS A 287 12.15 -17.11 -7.24
C CYS A 287 13.57 -16.54 -7.20
N ASP A 288 13.67 -15.27 -7.50
CA ASP A 288 14.86 -14.48 -7.26
C ASP A 288 15.09 -14.34 -5.75
N THR A 289 16.24 -14.71 -5.26
CA THR A 289 16.65 -14.60 -3.86
C THR A 289 17.87 -13.70 -3.69
N SER A 290 18.11 -12.80 -4.63
CA SER A 290 19.15 -11.79 -4.55
C SER A 290 18.94 -10.83 -3.38
N GLY A 291 19.99 -10.07 -3.01
CA GLY A 291 19.97 -9.20 -1.84
C GLY A 291 18.97 -8.03 -1.94
N SER A 292 18.47 -7.70 -3.13
CA SER A 292 17.39 -6.71 -3.35
C SER A 292 16.00 -7.25 -3.05
N MET A 293 15.84 -8.57 -3.01
CA MET A 293 14.57 -9.25 -2.76
C MET A 293 14.45 -9.65 -1.29
N THR A 294 13.62 -8.93 -0.51
CA THR A 294 13.40 -9.28 0.90
C THR A 294 12.57 -10.57 1.03
N ALA A 295 12.84 -11.34 2.09
CA ALA A 295 12.13 -12.60 2.34
C ALA A 295 10.62 -12.38 2.52
N ASP A 296 10.21 -11.28 3.15
CA ASP A 296 8.80 -10.94 3.37
C ASP A 296 8.09 -10.65 2.06
N LEU A 297 8.71 -9.88 1.17
CA LEU A 297 8.20 -9.56 -0.16
C LEU A 297 8.00 -10.82 -1.00
N LEU A 298 8.99 -11.71 -1.00
CA LEU A 298 8.89 -12.99 -1.70
C LEU A 298 7.80 -13.89 -1.10
N ALA A 299 7.64 -13.91 0.22
CA ALA A 299 6.61 -14.70 0.89
C ALA A 299 5.20 -14.25 0.47
N VAL A 300 4.95 -12.94 0.37
CA VAL A 300 3.67 -12.39 -0.08
C VAL A 300 3.38 -12.80 -1.52
N VAL A 301 4.33 -12.59 -2.44
CA VAL A 301 4.14 -12.93 -3.86
C VAL A 301 4.00 -14.42 -4.09
N LEU A 302 4.76 -15.25 -3.37
CA LEU A 302 4.63 -16.71 -3.42
C LEU A 302 3.27 -17.20 -2.92
N ALA A 303 2.73 -16.60 -1.85
CA ALA A 303 1.41 -16.95 -1.34
C ALA A 303 0.30 -16.67 -2.37
N GLU A 304 0.41 -15.55 -3.11
CA GLU A 304 -0.53 -15.22 -4.19
C GLU A 304 -0.41 -16.19 -5.37
N VAL A 305 0.80 -16.50 -5.81
CA VAL A 305 1.04 -17.49 -6.89
C VAL A 305 0.51 -18.87 -6.46
N GLU A 306 0.72 -19.28 -5.22
CA GLU A 306 0.16 -20.51 -4.68
C GLU A 306 -1.37 -20.49 -4.72
N GLY A 307 -2.00 -19.41 -4.28
CA GLY A 307 -3.46 -19.23 -4.31
C GLY A 307 -4.02 -19.36 -5.73
N LEU A 308 -3.38 -18.71 -6.71
CA LEU A 308 -3.75 -18.80 -8.12
C LEU A 308 -3.60 -20.20 -8.70
N LEU A 309 -2.49 -20.87 -8.42
CA LEU A 309 -2.24 -22.23 -8.90
C LEU A 309 -3.19 -23.24 -8.26
N ARG A 310 -3.56 -23.03 -6.99
CA ARG A 310 -4.58 -23.83 -6.31
C ARG A 310 -5.97 -23.65 -6.95
N ALA A 311 -6.35 -22.40 -7.26
CA ALA A 311 -7.59 -22.10 -7.96
C ALA A 311 -7.67 -22.72 -9.36
N LEU A 312 -6.52 -22.91 -10.02
CA LEU A 312 -6.40 -23.59 -11.30
C LEU A 312 -6.31 -25.13 -11.19
N GLY A 313 -6.38 -25.70 -9.98
CA GLY A 313 -6.25 -27.14 -9.73
C GLY A 313 -4.81 -27.68 -9.89
N LEU A 314 -3.81 -26.80 -9.95
CA LEU A 314 -2.41 -27.12 -10.24
C LEU A 314 -1.52 -27.23 -8.99
N ALA A 315 -2.05 -27.00 -7.79
CA ALA A 315 -1.28 -26.91 -6.55
C ALA A 315 -0.37 -28.13 -6.24
N ARG A 316 -0.76 -29.32 -6.71
CA ARG A 316 0.03 -30.55 -6.49
C ARG A 316 1.21 -30.74 -7.44
N GLN A 317 1.34 -29.87 -8.45
CA GLN A 317 2.31 -30.02 -9.54
C GLN A 317 3.29 -28.85 -9.59
N VAL A 318 3.33 -28.06 -8.53
CA VAL A 318 4.19 -26.88 -8.44
C VAL A 318 5.55 -27.27 -7.87
N ARG A 319 6.60 -26.86 -8.56
CA ARG A 319 7.98 -26.95 -8.09
C ARG A 319 8.59 -25.57 -8.00
N VAL A 320 9.16 -25.25 -6.85
CA VAL A 320 9.79 -23.95 -6.59
C VAL A 320 11.31 -24.12 -6.59
N LEU A 321 11.98 -23.22 -7.29
CA LEU A 321 13.44 -23.09 -7.33
C LEU A 321 13.81 -21.72 -6.80
N ALA A 322 14.66 -21.66 -5.79
CA ALA A 322 15.32 -20.45 -5.36
C ALA A 322 16.56 -20.24 -6.23
N CYS A 323 16.75 -19.03 -6.72
CA CYS A 323 17.82 -18.69 -7.64
C CYS A 323 18.47 -17.37 -7.23
N ASP A 324 19.76 -17.38 -6.95
CA ASP A 324 20.63 -16.22 -6.86
C ASP A 324 21.75 -16.34 -7.92
N THR A 325 23.02 -16.30 -7.56
CA THR A 325 24.13 -16.66 -8.45
C THR A 325 24.18 -18.16 -8.75
N ALA A 326 23.56 -18.99 -7.89
CA ALA A 326 23.43 -20.43 -8.03
C ALA A 326 21.96 -20.84 -7.92
N VAL A 327 21.60 -21.98 -8.46
CA VAL A 327 20.24 -22.50 -8.40
C VAL A 327 20.17 -23.54 -7.29
N GLY A 328 19.33 -23.28 -6.30
CA GLY A 328 19.04 -24.25 -5.25
C GLY A 328 18.26 -25.48 -5.77
N PRO A 329 18.19 -26.57 -4.99
CA PRO A 329 17.44 -27.76 -5.36
C PRO A 329 15.95 -27.44 -5.53
N ALA A 330 15.34 -28.03 -6.56
CA ALA A 330 13.91 -27.88 -6.81
C ALA A 330 13.10 -28.50 -5.67
N GLN A 331 12.27 -27.69 -5.03
CA GLN A 331 11.42 -28.10 -3.92
C GLN A 331 10.01 -28.37 -4.41
N ARG A 332 9.46 -29.56 -4.15
CA ARG A 332 8.03 -29.81 -4.29
C ARG A 332 7.33 -29.23 -3.07
N VAL A 333 6.54 -28.20 -3.26
CA VAL A 333 5.86 -27.50 -2.18
C VAL A 333 4.36 -27.61 -2.33
N SER A 334 3.69 -27.89 -1.22
CA SER A 334 2.23 -27.84 -1.11
C SER A 334 1.74 -26.50 -0.51
N SER A 335 2.68 -25.67 -0.01
CA SER A 335 2.42 -24.36 0.56
C SER A 335 3.65 -23.45 0.43
N ALA A 336 3.42 -22.17 0.15
CA ALA A 336 4.46 -21.12 0.07
C ALA A 336 5.34 -21.06 1.35
N ARG A 337 4.77 -21.37 2.51
CA ARG A 337 5.48 -21.39 3.80
C ARG A 337 6.56 -22.45 3.90
N GLN A 338 6.55 -23.44 3.02
CA GLN A 338 7.55 -24.55 3.02
C GLN A 338 8.77 -24.21 2.16
N VAL A 339 8.72 -23.12 1.39
CA VAL A 339 9.84 -22.71 0.54
C VAL A 339 10.95 -22.15 1.40
N ARG A 340 12.10 -22.81 1.40
CA ARG A 340 13.32 -22.27 1.98
C ARG A 340 14.01 -21.41 0.91
N LEU A 341 13.92 -20.12 1.09
CA LEU A 341 14.62 -19.14 0.27
C LEU A 341 16.02 -18.98 0.89
N VAL A 342 17.02 -19.57 0.27
CA VAL A 342 18.43 -19.40 0.64
C VAL A 342 19.07 -18.58 -0.46
N GLY A 343 19.62 -17.43 -0.14
CA GLY A 343 20.25 -16.54 -1.09
C GLY A 343 20.86 -15.31 -0.41
N GLY A 344 21.33 -14.36 -1.19
CA GLY A 344 21.97 -13.12 -0.70
C GLY A 344 23.10 -12.65 -1.60
N GLY A 345 23.30 -13.35 -2.74
CA GLY A 345 24.27 -13.00 -3.77
C GLY A 345 23.69 -12.18 -4.93
N GLY A 346 24.38 -12.15 -6.05
CA GLY A 346 23.87 -11.58 -7.30
C GLY A 346 22.80 -12.48 -7.93
N THR A 347 22.18 -12.04 -9.03
CA THR A 347 21.06 -12.74 -9.68
C THR A 347 21.42 -13.27 -11.04
N ASN A 348 21.04 -14.53 -11.35
CA ASN A 348 21.12 -15.11 -12.70
C ASN A 348 19.84 -15.90 -13.02
N MET A 349 18.80 -15.18 -13.45
CA MET A 349 17.52 -15.82 -13.83
C MET A 349 17.65 -16.73 -15.05
N GLY A 350 18.64 -16.50 -15.92
CA GLY A 350 18.95 -17.42 -17.02
C GLY A 350 19.27 -18.82 -16.52
N ALA A 351 20.09 -18.94 -15.45
CA ALA A 351 20.40 -20.21 -14.82
C ALA A 351 19.16 -20.85 -14.17
N GLY A 352 18.31 -20.04 -13.49
CA GLY A 352 17.06 -20.51 -12.90
C GLY A 352 16.09 -21.07 -13.92
N ILE A 353 15.91 -20.39 -15.05
CA ILE A 353 15.08 -20.83 -16.18
C ILE A 353 15.63 -22.12 -16.80
N ALA A 354 16.96 -22.22 -16.99
CA ALA A 354 17.60 -23.42 -17.49
C ALA A 354 17.42 -24.62 -16.55
N ALA A 355 17.57 -24.41 -15.24
CA ALA A 355 17.33 -25.43 -14.23
C ALA A 355 15.86 -25.89 -14.22
N ALA A 356 14.90 -24.97 -14.33
CA ALA A 356 13.49 -25.31 -14.48
C ALA A 356 13.24 -26.15 -15.75
N ALA A 357 13.88 -25.83 -16.87
CA ALA A 357 13.77 -26.59 -18.12
C ALA A 357 14.38 -28.01 -18.04
N ALA A 358 15.34 -28.21 -17.13
CA ALA A 358 15.98 -29.50 -16.89
C ALA A 358 15.14 -30.44 -16.00
N LEU A 359 14.12 -29.93 -15.33
CA LEU A 359 13.26 -30.75 -14.45
C LEU A 359 12.54 -31.87 -15.19
N ARG A 360 12.28 -32.97 -14.48
CA ARG A 360 11.53 -34.12 -15.00
C ARG A 360 10.35 -34.44 -14.06
N PRO A 361 9.10 -34.49 -14.54
CA PRO A 361 8.67 -34.08 -15.89
C PRO A 361 8.96 -32.59 -16.12
N ARG A 362 9.18 -32.22 -17.38
CA ARG A 362 9.50 -30.84 -17.77
C ARG A 362 8.27 -29.95 -17.55
N PRO A 363 8.40 -28.80 -16.90
CA PRO A 363 7.30 -27.86 -16.76
C PRO A 363 6.93 -27.24 -18.12
N ALA A 364 5.64 -27.18 -18.37
CA ALA A 364 5.10 -26.50 -19.55
C ALA A 364 4.93 -24.99 -19.32
N VAL A 365 4.77 -24.60 -18.07
CA VAL A 365 4.67 -23.21 -17.63
C VAL A 365 5.69 -22.95 -16.53
N THR A 366 6.43 -21.84 -16.64
CA THR A 366 7.33 -21.36 -15.59
C THR A 366 6.98 -19.94 -15.23
N VAL A 367 6.75 -19.71 -13.94
CA VAL A 367 6.58 -18.37 -13.37
C VAL A 367 7.94 -17.93 -12.83
N VAL A 368 8.40 -16.75 -13.20
CA VAL A 368 9.65 -16.15 -12.73
C VAL A 368 9.29 -14.93 -11.89
N LEU A 369 9.75 -14.87 -10.64
CA LEU A 369 9.54 -13.75 -9.72
C LEU A 369 10.88 -13.08 -9.47
N THR A 370 11.06 -11.84 -9.90
CA THR A 370 12.33 -11.09 -9.84
C THR A 370 12.07 -9.59 -9.87
N ASP A 371 13.02 -8.80 -9.39
CA ASP A 371 13.05 -7.35 -9.60
C ASP A 371 13.54 -6.93 -11.00
N GLY A 372 13.89 -7.92 -11.82
CA GLY A 372 14.27 -7.72 -13.22
C GLY A 372 15.73 -7.33 -13.47
N TYR A 373 16.50 -7.01 -12.44
CA TYR A 373 17.94 -6.66 -12.57
C TYR A 373 18.80 -7.91 -12.71
N THR A 374 18.61 -8.64 -13.79
CA THR A 374 19.21 -9.94 -14.03
C THR A 374 19.49 -10.16 -15.52
N PRO A 375 20.53 -10.92 -15.89
CA PRO A 375 20.70 -11.37 -17.26
C PRO A 375 19.60 -12.37 -17.64
N TRP A 376 19.01 -12.16 -18.81
CA TRP A 376 18.00 -13.02 -19.39
C TRP A 376 18.58 -13.89 -20.51
N PRO A 377 18.07 -15.10 -20.74
CA PRO A 377 18.45 -15.87 -21.91
C PRO A 377 17.95 -15.20 -23.18
N ALA A 378 18.70 -15.29 -24.28
CA ALA A 378 18.35 -14.67 -25.56
C ALA A 378 17.02 -15.22 -26.13
N GLN A 379 16.68 -16.47 -25.82
CA GLN A 379 15.45 -17.13 -26.27
C GLN A 379 14.87 -18.00 -25.13
N PRO A 380 13.56 -18.19 -25.11
CA PRO A 380 12.93 -19.09 -24.14
C PRO A 380 13.28 -20.56 -24.45
N PRO A 381 13.37 -21.41 -23.42
CA PRO A 381 13.51 -22.86 -23.65
C PRO A 381 12.34 -23.41 -24.46
N GLN A 382 12.63 -24.23 -25.47
CA GLN A 382 11.61 -24.82 -26.34
C GLN A 382 10.50 -25.52 -25.56
N GLY A 383 9.24 -25.31 -25.93
CA GLY A 383 8.08 -25.98 -25.34
C GLY A 383 7.73 -25.54 -23.93
N MET A 384 8.33 -24.46 -23.43
CA MET A 384 8.06 -23.88 -22.10
C MET A 384 7.56 -22.46 -22.26
N ARG A 385 6.43 -22.14 -21.64
CA ARG A 385 5.89 -20.79 -21.57
C ARG A 385 6.37 -20.13 -20.28
N ILE A 386 6.80 -18.86 -20.39
CA ILE A 386 7.34 -18.12 -19.25
C ILE A 386 6.45 -16.91 -18.96
N VAL A 387 6.06 -16.78 -17.70
CA VAL A 387 5.33 -15.62 -17.16
C VAL A 387 6.23 -14.99 -16.10
N VAL A 388 6.55 -13.71 -16.26
CA VAL A 388 7.43 -12.98 -15.35
C VAL A 388 6.60 -12.05 -14.47
N GLY A 389 6.70 -12.21 -13.18
CA GLY A 389 6.26 -11.24 -12.17
C GLY A 389 7.43 -10.31 -11.85
N LEU A 390 7.40 -9.09 -12.39
CA LEU A 390 8.40 -8.06 -12.12
C LEU A 390 8.03 -7.32 -10.84
N ILE A 391 8.83 -7.47 -9.81
CA ILE A 391 8.56 -6.95 -8.47
C ILE A 391 9.19 -5.56 -8.33
N GLY A 392 8.33 -4.56 -8.08
CA GLY A 392 8.71 -3.16 -7.91
C GLY A 392 8.34 -2.26 -9.10
N ALA A 393 7.97 -1.01 -8.78
CA ALA A 393 7.52 -0.01 -9.75
C ALA A 393 8.59 0.36 -10.80
N ARG A 394 9.87 0.24 -10.45
CA ARG A 394 11.03 0.61 -11.30
C ARG A 394 11.73 -0.60 -11.92
N ALA A 395 11.16 -1.79 -11.81
CA ALA A 395 11.74 -3.00 -12.42
C ALA A 395 11.94 -2.80 -13.93
N PRO A 396 13.10 -3.16 -14.50
CA PRO A 396 13.32 -3.12 -15.94
C PRO A 396 12.39 -4.09 -16.66
N ASP A 397 12.12 -3.84 -17.92
CA ASP A 397 11.20 -4.68 -18.70
C ASP A 397 11.77 -6.08 -18.92
N ALA A 398 10.89 -7.08 -18.84
CA ALA A 398 11.23 -8.45 -19.21
C ALA A 398 11.46 -8.59 -20.71
N PRO A 399 12.18 -9.63 -21.17
CA PRO A 399 12.36 -9.89 -22.59
C PRO A 399 11.03 -10.03 -23.33
N SER A 400 10.98 -9.59 -24.58
CA SER A 400 9.76 -9.59 -25.41
C SER A 400 9.17 -10.99 -25.67
N TRP A 401 9.96 -12.05 -25.51
CA TRP A 401 9.49 -13.43 -25.62
C TRP A 401 8.74 -13.92 -24.37
N ALA A 402 8.86 -13.22 -23.22
CA ALA A 402 8.16 -13.56 -21.98
C ALA A 402 6.89 -12.70 -21.86
N ARG A 403 5.87 -13.24 -21.18
CA ARG A 403 4.74 -12.45 -20.70
C ARG A 403 5.07 -11.89 -19.34
N SER A 404 4.91 -10.60 -19.15
CA SER A 404 5.25 -9.97 -17.89
C SER A 404 4.08 -9.26 -17.23
N VAL A 405 4.08 -9.25 -15.93
CA VAL A 405 3.13 -8.49 -15.07
C VAL A 405 3.97 -7.77 -14.03
N ARG A 406 3.78 -6.45 -13.89
CA ARG A 406 4.39 -5.71 -12.78
C ARG A 406 3.63 -6.00 -11.50
N VAL A 407 4.38 -6.36 -10.48
CA VAL A 407 3.90 -6.69 -9.14
C VAL A 407 4.34 -5.55 -8.22
N GLU A 408 3.39 -4.78 -7.77
CA GLU A 408 3.60 -3.75 -6.76
C GLU A 408 2.91 -4.26 -5.48
N PRO A 409 3.65 -4.87 -4.56
CA PRO A 409 3.10 -5.26 -3.27
C PRO A 409 2.71 -4.00 -2.51
N ASP A 410 1.53 -4.04 -1.90
CA ASP A 410 1.02 -2.98 -1.03
C ASP A 410 1.87 -2.82 0.22
#